data_8b5957f2d2e6fe7ddd17b364d7f6f866
#
_entry.id   8b5957f2d2e6fe7ddd17b364d7f6f866
#
_cell.length_a   1.000
_cell.length_b   1.000
_cell.length_c   1.000
_cell.angle_alpha   90.00
_cell.angle_beta   90.00
_cell.angle_gamma   90.00
#
_symmetry.space_group_name_H-M   'P 1'
#
loop_
_entity.id
_entity.type
_entity.pdbx_description
1 polymer ?
#
loop_
_entity_poly.entity_id
_entity_poly.type
_entity_poly.pdbx_seq_one_letter_code
_entity_poly.pdbx_strand_id
1 'polypeptide(L)'
;MAAPAAEPAITSYDSEVRVEPDGQLQVSEVWKLTGASGTFTRFMVTREHLPDEVDHVQDISDLEVKIGDATKTTEVSTEGDVTAVAVGDVSGDVELAMSYSVRGAVSSTVNGTELHWSPLHGLPSEVQTSTIRLQTPEVTHIQCSAGPLNGNAPCTAAQIGETSTPEFSQFALAPGNTLRVVAGFKPDTVAANAIVEHRKSFKRSFTADAPRLGAALGLLALGAAGLFLLYQRRGKDQADPRRVVPASLFSLGADTRIAFTPPEDLRPGQVGTLIDERIDPVDVTASIFDLAVRGHLTITELAKANEFARPDWELRKVADGPDLLHPYEQDLLKALFGDSDTVLVSGLGQNVRAHLGEVQNALYDDVVDRGWFSERPDRTRSKWTTIGMATLIAGVVLTVLLALLSRWGLLGLAVAAIGGGLIWLGRHMPSKTPAAGRVLGQMAAIRGELLEMDVSELPTDQHTELCSRALPYAVVLGGAERWIDALVETDVDENPDEGFGWYRGPDNWHLQHLPDSLRNLSTNLTGALFAR
;
A
#
# COMPACT_ATOMS: atom_id res chain seq x y z
N MET A 1 -10.67 29.69 49.69
CA MET A 1 -10.93 30.08 48.30
C MET A 1 -11.10 31.60 48.30
N ALA A 2 -10.14 32.35 47.81
CA ALA A 2 -10.31 33.79 47.59
C ALA A 2 -11.33 33.92 46.43
N ALA A 3 -12.32 34.82 46.58
CA ALA A 3 -13.24 35.13 45.48
C ALA A 3 -12.40 35.59 44.26
N PRO A 4 -12.75 35.21 43.00
CA PRO A 4 -12.05 35.73 41.85
C PRO A 4 -12.12 37.25 41.93
N ALA A 5 -10.98 37.91 41.72
CA ALA A 5 -10.90 39.36 41.67
C ALA A 5 -11.89 39.86 40.60
N ALA A 6 -12.74 40.83 40.98
CA ALA A 6 -13.70 41.39 40.04
C ALA A 6 -12.88 42.08 38.93
N GLU A 7 -13.20 41.78 37.68
CA GLU A 7 -12.57 42.39 36.52
C GLU A 7 -12.87 43.88 36.47
N PRO A 8 -11.91 44.75 36.13
CA PRO A 8 -12.15 46.21 36.08
C PRO A 8 -13.18 46.58 35.01
N ALA A 9 -14.06 47.54 35.32
CA ALA A 9 -14.90 48.15 34.30
C ALA A 9 -14.02 49.08 33.41
N ILE A 10 -14.13 48.93 32.09
CA ILE A 10 -13.38 49.76 31.12
C ILE A 10 -14.28 50.87 30.66
N THR A 11 -14.09 52.07 31.18
CA THR A 11 -14.93 53.25 30.88
C THR A 11 -14.57 53.90 29.57
N SER A 12 -13.28 54.02 29.25
CA SER A 12 -12.83 54.46 27.95
C SER A 12 -11.55 53.80 27.49
N TYR A 13 -11.45 53.69 26.18
CA TYR A 13 -10.25 53.33 25.42
C TYR A 13 -10.05 54.38 24.34
N ASP A 14 -8.95 55.11 24.42
CA ASP A 14 -8.57 56.13 23.45
C ASP A 14 -7.23 55.71 22.84
N SER A 15 -7.14 55.62 21.52
CA SER A 15 -5.92 55.25 20.81
C SER A 15 -5.57 56.25 19.70
N GLU A 16 -4.30 56.70 19.71
CA GLU A 16 -3.69 57.43 18.63
C GLU A 16 -2.70 56.52 17.90
N VAL A 17 -2.87 56.38 16.60
CA VAL A 17 -2.05 55.50 15.76
C VAL A 17 -1.42 56.35 14.67
N ARG A 18 -0.09 56.42 14.66
CA ARG A 18 0.65 57.00 13.55
C ARG A 18 1.09 55.92 12.59
N VAL A 19 0.72 56.08 11.31
CA VAL A 19 1.15 55.19 10.23
C VAL A 19 2.38 55.77 9.56
N GLU A 20 3.52 55.12 9.74
CA GLU A 20 4.80 55.59 9.17
C GLU A 20 4.86 55.23 7.65
N PRO A 21 5.71 55.90 6.86
CA PRO A 21 5.83 55.63 5.42
C PRO A 21 6.27 54.20 5.07
N ASP A 22 6.94 53.50 5.97
CA ASP A 22 7.33 52.10 5.82
C ASP A 22 6.21 51.09 6.22
N GLY A 23 5.03 51.62 6.57
CA GLY A 23 3.88 50.86 7.00
C GLY A 23 3.90 50.40 8.47
N GLN A 24 4.93 50.77 9.25
CA GLN A 24 4.95 50.48 10.69
C GLN A 24 3.93 51.39 11.40
N LEU A 25 3.20 50.81 12.36
CA LEU A 25 2.30 51.58 13.22
C LEU A 25 3.01 51.92 14.51
N GLN A 26 2.92 53.19 14.92
CA GLN A 26 3.24 53.66 16.25
C GLN A 26 1.93 53.88 16.99
N VAL A 27 1.68 53.06 18.01
CA VAL A 27 0.40 53.07 18.74
C VAL A 27 0.60 53.64 20.13
N SER A 28 -0.27 54.56 20.51
CA SER A 28 -0.40 55.07 21.87
C SER A 28 -1.82 54.91 22.32
N GLU A 29 -2.03 54.14 23.39
CA GLU A 29 -3.33 53.82 23.97
C GLU A 29 -3.46 54.38 25.38
N VAL A 30 -4.64 54.87 25.69
CA VAL A 30 -5.01 55.31 27.06
C VAL A 30 -6.28 54.56 27.47
N TRP A 31 -6.17 53.86 28.58
CA TRP A 31 -7.25 53.06 29.18
C TRP A 31 -7.71 53.72 30.47
N LYS A 32 -9.04 53.95 30.63
CA LYS A 32 -9.62 54.36 31.89
C LYS A 32 -10.34 53.18 32.51
N LEU A 33 -9.77 52.69 33.59
CA LEU A 33 -10.25 51.53 34.35
C LEU A 33 -10.89 52.03 35.66
N THR A 34 -12.02 51.47 36.00
CA THR A 34 -12.71 51.79 37.26
C THR A 34 -12.86 50.52 38.11
N GLY A 35 -12.57 50.62 39.40
CA GLY A 35 -12.68 49.51 40.35
C GLY A 35 -11.69 48.37 40.07
N ALA A 36 -10.55 48.67 39.48
CA ALA A 36 -9.51 47.69 39.17
C ALA A 36 -8.93 47.07 40.47
N SER A 37 -8.70 45.76 40.44
CA SER A 37 -8.06 45.04 41.56
C SER A 37 -7.27 43.85 41.01
N GLY A 38 -5.91 43.95 41.04
CA GLY A 38 -5.04 42.83 40.64
C GLY A 38 -4.37 43.05 39.28
N THR A 39 -4.57 42.16 38.31
CA THR A 39 -3.91 42.18 37.01
C THR A 39 -4.90 42.59 35.90
N PHE A 40 -4.51 43.56 35.08
CA PHE A 40 -5.20 43.89 33.85
C PHE A 40 -4.52 43.19 32.68
N THR A 41 -5.29 42.50 31.82
CA THR A 41 -4.71 41.79 30.68
C THR A 41 -5.25 42.37 29.37
N ARG A 42 -4.35 42.81 28.50
CA ARG A 42 -4.60 43.30 27.18
C ARG A 42 -4.33 42.19 26.14
N PHE A 43 -5.32 41.83 25.33
CA PHE A 43 -5.15 40.84 24.27
C PHE A 43 -4.98 41.54 22.91
N MET A 44 -3.98 41.13 22.16
CA MET A 44 -3.64 41.66 20.84
C MET A 44 -3.66 40.52 19.83
N VAL A 45 -4.39 40.67 18.73
CA VAL A 45 -4.37 39.71 17.62
C VAL A 45 -3.07 39.88 16.88
N THR A 46 -2.21 38.87 16.95
CA THR A 46 -0.89 38.88 16.28
C THR A 46 -0.84 37.94 15.09
N ARG A 47 -1.87 37.12 14.90
CA ARG A 47 -1.99 36.24 13.73
C ARG A 47 -3.43 36.19 13.24
N GLU A 48 -3.62 36.40 11.94
CA GLU A 48 -4.93 36.31 11.29
C GLU A 48 -4.88 35.22 10.20
N HIS A 49 -5.79 34.27 10.29
CA HIS A 49 -5.90 33.19 9.32
C HIS A 49 -6.66 33.64 8.07
N LEU A 50 -5.97 33.67 6.93
CA LEU A 50 -6.55 33.99 5.64
C LEU A 50 -6.90 32.70 4.85
N PRO A 51 -7.73 32.81 3.81
CA PRO A 51 -7.91 31.76 2.82
C PRO A 51 -6.57 31.28 2.24
N ASP A 52 -6.57 30.10 1.59
CA ASP A 52 -5.38 29.50 0.96
C ASP A 52 -4.24 29.14 1.91
N GLU A 53 -4.57 28.87 3.21
CA GLU A 53 -3.61 28.42 4.22
C GLU A 53 -2.45 29.39 4.46
N VAL A 54 -2.79 30.67 4.39
CA VAL A 54 -1.89 31.79 4.62
C VAL A 54 -2.26 32.47 5.94
N ASP A 55 -1.24 32.80 6.73
CA ASP A 55 -1.42 33.58 7.95
C ASP A 55 -0.76 34.94 7.77
N HIS A 56 -1.48 36.02 8.09
CA HIS A 56 -0.91 37.32 8.31
C HIS A 56 -0.42 37.41 9.76
N VAL A 57 0.84 37.73 9.94
CA VAL A 57 1.46 37.89 11.26
C VAL A 57 1.74 39.35 11.50
N GLN A 58 1.35 39.82 12.69
CA GLN A 58 1.69 41.16 13.19
C GLN A 58 2.74 41.01 14.29
N ASP A 59 3.86 41.67 14.13
CA ASP A 59 4.95 41.71 15.10
C ASP A 59 4.83 42.98 15.96
N ILE A 60 4.80 42.77 17.30
CA ILE A 60 4.66 43.83 18.29
C ILE A 60 5.98 44.03 18.96
N SER A 61 6.49 45.26 18.98
CA SER A 61 7.76 45.63 19.59
C SER A 61 7.65 46.93 20.40
N ASP A 62 8.70 47.29 21.12
CA ASP A 62 8.83 48.52 21.85
C ASP A 62 7.72 48.81 22.87
N LEU A 63 7.18 47.75 23.50
CA LEU A 63 6.10 47.86 24.45
C LEU A 63 6.51 48.55 25.74
N GLU A 64 5.87 49.66 26.07
CA GLU A 64 6.00 50.38 27.31
C GLU A 64 4.62 50.64 27.92
N VAL A 65 4.48 50.38 29.23
CA VAL A 65 3.21 50.59 29.97
C VAL A 65 3.45 51.50 31.17
N LYS A 66 2.61 52.49 31.34
CA LYS A 66 2.71 53.47 32.43
C LYS A 66 1.37 53.61 33.16
N ILE A 67 1.43 53.84 34.45
CA ILE A 67 0.34 54.27 35.30
C ILE A 67 0.77 55.54 35.97
N GLY A 68 0.16 56.68 35.59
CA GLY A 68 0.69 58.00 35.89
C GLY A 68 2.09 58.17 35.33
N ASP A 69 3.05 58.60 36.16
CA ASP A 69 4.46 58.73 35.74
C ASP A 69 5.30 57.43 35.92
N ALA A 70 4.72 56.37 36.47
CA ALA A 70 5.45 55.16 36.79
C ALA A 70 5.35 54.10 35.65
N THR A 71 6.51 53.69 35.12
CA THR A 71 6.61 52.57 34.21
C THR A 71 6.32 51.27 34.95
N LYS A 72 5.44 50.43 34.41
CA LYS A 72 5.08 49.13 34.98
C LYS A 72 5.78 47.99 34.25
N THR A 73 6.15 46.98 35.01
CA THR A 73 6.65 45.74 34.44
C THR A 73 5.46 44.94 33.90
N THR A 74 5.59 44.43 32.69
CA THR A 74 4.58 43.66 32.00
C THR A 74 5.05 42.23 31.77
N GLU A 75 4.15 41.29 31.88
CA GLU A 75 4.37 39.91 31.47
C GLU A 75 3.71 39.69 30.11
N VAL A 76 4.52 39.33 29.11
CA VAL A 76 4.05 39.12 27.73
C VAL A 76 4.06 37.64 27.43
N SER A 77 2.94 37.10 27.03
CA SER A 77 2.82 35.70 26.60
C SER A 77 2.07 35.65 25.28
N THR A 78 2.54 34.81 24.33
CA THR A 78 1.84 34.56 23.06
C THR A 78 1.31 33.15 23.07
N GLU A 79 0.01 33.02 22.93
CA GLU A 79 -0.68 31.74 22.88
C GLU A 79 -1.57 31.67 21.63
N GLY A 80 -1.21 30.80 20.67
CA GLY A 80 -1.91 30.68 19.39
C GLY A 80 -1.83 31.97 18.55
N ASP A 81 -2.98 32.62 18.33
CA ASP A 81 -3.14 33.78 17.46
C ASP A 81 -3.11 35.12 18.21
N VAL A 82 -2.94 35.07 19.51
CA VAL A 82 -3.10 36.22 20.39
C VAL A 82 -1.88 36.39 21.31
N THR A 83 -1.43 37.63 21.44
CA THR A 83 -0.44 38.01 22.45
C THR A 83 -1.17 38.69 23.58
N ALA A 84 -0.96 38.18 24.80
CA ALA A 84 -1.50 38.75 26.03
C ALA A 84 -0.40 39.54 26.74
N VAL A 85 -0.73 40.76 27.11
CA VAL A 85 0.12 41.66 27.94
C VAL A 85 -0.58 41.83 29.28
N ALA A 86 0.00 41.23 30.31
CA ALA A 86 -0.48 41.32 31.68
C ALA A 86 0.24 42.43 32.44
N VAL A 87 -0.53 43.33 33.01
CA VAL A 87 -0.04 44.47 33.84
C VAL A 87 -0.46 44.20 35.28
N GLY A 88 0.48 43.93 36.14
CA GLY A 88 0.26 43.66 37.57
C GLY A 88 0.00 44.92 38.39
N ASP A 89 -0.49 44.73 39.62
CA ASP A 89 -0.67 45.77 40.65
C ASP A 89 -1.54 46.97 40.18
N VAL A 90 -2.61 46.71 39.47
CA VAL A 90 -3.57 47.73 39.07
C VAL A 90 -4.65 47.77 40.14
N SER A 91 -4.90 48.94 40.73
CA SER A 91 -5.89 49.07 41.84
C SER A 91 -6.62 50.43 41.81
N GLY A 92 -7.95 50.38 42.04
CA GLY A 92 -8.81 51.56 42.07
C GLY A 92 -9.18 52.09 40.71
N ASP A 93 -9.45 53.42 40.64
CA ASP A 93 -9.71 54.11 39.38
C ASP A 93 -8.36 54.57 38.80
N VAL A 94 -8.02 54.02 37.62
CA VAL A 94 -6.68 54.15 37.05
C VAL A 94 -6.73 54.52 35.59
N GLU A 95 -5.84 55.46 35.21
CA GLU A 95 -5.50 55.72 33.81
C GLU A 95 -4.18 55.00 33.48
N LEU A 96 -4.26 54.04 32.54
CA LEU A 96 -3.16 53.26 32.06
C LEU A 96 -2.81 53.66 30.65
N ALA A 97 -1.58 54.13 30.43
CA ALA A 97 -1.04 54.45 29.13
C ALA A 97 -0.18 53.31 28.59
N MET A 98 -0.35 52.93 27.34
CA MET A 98 0.44 51.90 26.69
C MET A 98 0.94 52.40 25.35
N SER A 99 2.20 52.16 25.03
CA SER A 99 2.77 52.50 23.73
C SER A 99 3.53 51.30 23.16
N TYR A 100 3.43 51.08 21.84
CA TYR A 100 4.11 49.99 21.16
C TYR A 100 4.14 50.24 19.64
N SER A 101 4.97 49.43 18.95
CA SER A 101 5.09 49.43 17.50
C SER A 101 4.45 48.16 16.92
N VAL A 102 3.80 48.25 15.75
CA VAL A 102 3.27 47.09 15.05
C VAL A 102 3.80 47.04 13.62
N ARG A 103 4.33 45.92 13.20
CA ARG A 103 4.70 45.62 11.82
C ARG A 103 3.83 44.50 11.28
N GLY A 104 3.63 44.44 9.98
CA GLY A 104 2.82 43.40 9.36
C GLY A 104 1.34 43.80 9.14
N ALA A 105 0.90 44.97 9.58
CA ALA A 105 -0.49 45.37 9.49
C ALA A 105 -0.89 45.96 8.13
N VAL A 106 0.06 46.36 7.27
CA VAL A 106 -0.20 46.97 5.97
C VAL A 106 0.08 45.98 4.84
N SER A 107 -0.93 45.64 4.05
CA SER A 107 -0.84 44.71 2.92
C SER A 107 -0.97 45.44 1.58
N SER A 108 -0.40 44.83 0.52
CA SER A 108 -0.59 45.31 -0.87
C SER A 108 -1.95 44.91 -1.41
N THR A 109 -2.61 45.83 -2.08
CA THR A 109 -3.86 45.60 -2.84
C THR A 109 -3.68 45.99 -4.30
N VAL A 110 -4.68 45.70 -5.15
CA VAL A 110 -4.65 46.06 -6.58
C VAL A 110 -4.56 47.58 -6.80
N ASN A 111 -5.08 48.37 -5.84
CA ASN A 111 -5.25 49.84 -5.98
C ASN A 111 -4.35 50.63 -5.01
N GLY A 112 -3.37 50.03 -4.39
CA GLY A 112 -2.49 50.67 -3.42
C GLY A 112 -2.15 49.74 -2.26
N THR A 113 -2.21 50.26 -1.03
CA THR A 113 -2.00 49.50 0.19
C THR A 113 -3.14 49.65 1.16
N GLU A 114 -3.32 48.71 2.06
CA GLU A 114 -4.44 48.69 3.01
C GLU A 114 -3.98 48.24 4.38
N LEU A 115 -4.30 49.07 5.38
CA LEU A 115 -4.09 48.76 6.80
C LEU A 115 -5.24 47.86 7.27
N HIS A 116 -4.91 46.73 7.90
CA HIS A 116 -5.81 45.86 8.65
C HIS A 116 -5.30 45.74 10.07
N TRP A 117 -6.04 46.27 11.04
CA TRP A 117 -5.62 46.24 12.42
C TRP A 117 -6.80 46.04 13.37
N SER A 118 -6.59 45.27 14.44
CA SER A 118 -7.61 45.00 15.45
C SER A 118 -7.20 45.63 16.79
N PRO A 119 -7.57 46.92 17.01
CA PRO A 119 -7.22 47.64 18.24
C PRO A 119 -7.79 47.04 19.50
N LEU A 120 -8.93 46.40 19.47
CA LEU A 120 -9.52 45.73 20.64
C LEU A 120 -9.89 44.29 20.29
N HIS A 121 -9.55 43.36 21.17
CA HIS A 121 -9.89 41.95 20.99
C HIS A 121 -10.05 41.25 22.33
N GLY A 122 -11.16 40.49 22.46
CA GLY A 122 -11.30 39.42 23.44
C GLY A 122 -11.28 39.86 24.92
N LEU A 123 -11.50 41.13 25.21
CA LEU A 123 -11.49 41.65 26.57
C LEU A 123 -12.62 41.01 27.39
N PRO A 124 -12.35 40.65 28.66
CA PRO A 124 -13.36 40.01 29.53
C PRO A 124 -14.46 40.98 30.00
N SER A 125 -14.16 42.29 30.01
CA SER A 125 -15.11 43.36 30.37
C SER A 125 -15.62 44.13 29.16
N GLU A 126 -16.82 44.69 29.30
CA GLU A 126 -17.36 45.64 28.28
C GLU A 126 -16.51 46.91 28.23
N VAL A 127 -16.19 47.39 27.01
CA VAL A 127 -15.60 48.70 26.81
C VAL A 127 -16.73 49.72 26.50
N GLN A 128 -17.00 50.61 27.44
CA GLN A 128 -18.13 51.53 27.31
C GLN A 128 -17.97 52.49 26.14
N THR A 129 -16.78 53.06 25.96
CA THR A 129 -16.45 53.93 24.86
C THR A 129 -15.07 53.64 24.32
N SER A 130 -14.93 53.52 23.00
CA SER A 130 -13.63 53.39 22.33
C SER A 130 -13.52 54.41 21.19
N THR A 131 -12.36 55.09 21.11
CA THR A 131 -12.05 56.06 20.06
C THR A 131 -10.65 55.78 19.51
N ILE A 132 -10.52 55.65 18.20
CA ILE A 132 -9.25 55.42 17.51
C ILE A 132 -9.04 56.51 16.47
N ARG A 133 -7.89 57.21 16.53
CA ARG A 133 -7.49 58.24 15.57
C ARG A 133 -6.24 57.80 14.82
N LEU A 134 -6.31 57.83 13.47
CA LEU A 134 -5.17 57.51 12.64
C LEU A 134 -4.48 58.78 12.14
N GLN A 135 -3.27 59.03 12.57
CA GLN A 135 -2.38 60.02 11.97
C GLN A 135 -1.71 59.38 10.75
N THR A 136 -2.19 59.69 9.56
CA THR A 136 -1.80 58.98 8.34
C THR A 136 -1.84 59.93 7.15
N PRO A 137 -1.17 59.65 6.01
CA PRO A 137 -1.40 60.32 4.74
C PRO A 137 -2.88 60.21 4.30
N GLU A 138 -3.23 60.91 3.22
CA GLU A 138 -4.60 60.87 2.67
C GLU A 138 -5.08 59.44 2.41
N VAL A 139 -6.21 59.09 3.02
CA VAL A 139 -6.87 57.79 2.84
C VAL A 139 -7.81 57.77 1.66
N THR A 140 -7.93 56.61 0.97
CA THR A 140 -8.87 56.43 -0.14
C THR A 140 -10.23 55.94 0.35
N HIS A 141 -10.25 55.13 1.40
CA HIS A 141 -11.46 54.66 2.06
C HIS A 141 -11.14 54.22 3.49
N ILE A 142 -12.17 54.15 4.32
CA ILE A 142 -12.09 53.62 5.68
C ILE A 142 -13.24 52.65 5.92
N GLN A 143 -13.00 51.64 6.75
CA GLN A 143 -14.02 50.70 7.20
C GLN A 143 -13.76 50.36 8.67
N CYS A 144 -14.84 50.11 9.41
CA CYS A 144 -14.76 49.66 10.79
C CYS A 144 -15.82 48.60 11.05
N SER A 145 -15.45 47.56 11.77
CA SER A 145 -16.37 46.52 12.20
C SER A 145 -16.17 46.17 13.67
N ALA A 146 -17.29 45.91 14.38
CA ALA A 146 -17.31 45.52 15.78
C ALA A 146 -18.19 44.28 15.98
N GLY A 147 -17.71 43.30 16.77
CA GLY A 147 -18.44 42.09 17.03
C GLY A 147 -17.52 40.88 17.24
N PRO A 148 -18.03 39.65 17.08
CA PRO A 148 -17.18 38.44 17.10
C PRO A 148 -16.03 38.54 16.11
N LEU A 149 -14.92 37.85 16.33
CA LEU A 149 -13.69 37.94 15.53
C LEU A 149 -13.91 37.84 14.00
N ASN A 150 -14.88 37.09 13.55
CA ASN A 150 -15.24 36.92 12.13
C ASN A 150 -16.53 37.70 11.74
N GLY A 151 -17.01 38.58 12.60
CA GLY A 151 -18.20 39.40 12.36
C GLY A 151 -17.86 40.60 11.51
N ASN A 152 -18.83 41.03 10.67
CA ASN A 152 -18.73 42.23 9.79
C ASN A 152 -19.76 43.30 10.14
N ALA A 153 -20.29 43.31 11.39
CA ALA A 153 -21.20 44.35 11.80
C ALA A 153 -20.46 45.70 11.86
N PRO A 154 -21.01 46.80 11.26
CA PRO A 154 -20.33 48.08 11.29
C PRO A 154 -20.21 48.60 12.74
N CYS A 155 -19.11 49.31 13.06
CA CYS A 155 -18.96 49.97 14.32
C CYS A 155 -19.91 51.22 14.39
N THR A 156 -19.98 51.85 15.55
CA THR A 156 -20.91 52.94 15.80
C THR A 156 -20.67 54.15 14.84
N ALA A 157 -19.41 54.52 14.62
CA ALA A 157 -19.04 55.53 13.66
C ALA A 157 -17.64 55.32 13.07
N ALA A 158 -17.50 55.64 11.78
CA ALA A 158 -16.23 55.75 11.07
C ALA A 158 -16.30 56.97 10.18
N GLN A 159 -15.47 57.97 10.45
CA GLN A 159 -15.52 59.25 9.76
C GLN A 159 -14.12 59.82 9.49
N ILE A 160 -14.01 60.65 8.48
CA ILE A 160 -12.79 61.43 8.22
C ILE A 160 -13.03 62.82 8.79
N GLY A 161 -12.28 63.20 9.83
CA GLY A 161 -12.40 64.49 10.50
C GLY A 161 -12.02 65.68 9.63
N GLU A 162 -12.26 66.89 10.12
CA GLU A 162 -11.97 68.15 9.38
C GLU A 162 -10.49 68.30 9.02
N THR A 163 -9.57 67.65 9.79
CA THR A 163 -8.13 67.60 9.55
C THR A 163 -7.69 66.44 8.64
N SER A 164 -8.62 65.81 7.93
CA SER A 164 -8.38 64.60 7.11
C SER A 164 -7.87 63.40 7.92
N THR A 165 -8.07 63.40 9.25
CA THR A 165 -7.69 62.35 10.16
C THR A 165 -8.85 61.34 10.28
N PRO A 166 -8.67 60.07 9.92
CA PRO A 166 -9.66 59.01 10.16
C PRO A 166 -9.90 58.82 11.65
N GLU A 167 -11.18 58.82 12.05
CA GLU A 167 -11.61 58.53 13.41
C GLU A 167 -12.66 57.44 13.40
N PHE A 168 -12.49 56.45 14.30
CA PHE A 168 -13.38 55.33 14.52
C PHE A 168 -13.87 55.32 15.95
N SER A 169 -15.16 55.13 16.13
CA SER A 169 -15.76 55.10 17.47
C SER A 169 -16.67 53.89 17.61
N GLN A 170 -16.59 53.23 18.78
CA GLN A 170 -17.52 52.16 19.14
C GLN A 170 -17.99 52.36 20.58
N PHE A 171 -19.30 52.32 20.78
CA PHE A 171 -19.92 52.33 22.11
C PHE A 171 -20.34 50.94 22.51
N ALA A 172 -20.23 50.62 23.81
CA ALA A 172 -20.65 49.37 24.42
C ALA A 172 -20.14 48.14 23.66
N LEU A 173 -18.82 48.06 23.48
CA LEU A 173 -18.20 46.82 22.92
C LEU A 173 -18.32 45.70 23.95
N ALA A 174 -19.16 44.72 23.66
CA ALA A 174 -19.44 43.63 24.57
C ALA A 174 -18.21 42.73 24.82
N PRO A 175 -18.13 42.07 26.00
CA PRO A 175 -17.05 41.16 26.34
C PRO A 175 -16.80 40.10 25.26
N GLY A 176 -15.52 39.79 25.00
CA GLY A 176 -15.10 38.79 24.00
C GLY A 176 -15.13 39.29 22.55
N ASN A 177 -15.69 40.48 22.27
CA ASN A 177 -15.75 41.02 20.93
C ASN A 177 -14.45 41.68 20.47
N THR A 178 -14.36 41.92 19.17
CA THR A 178 -13.23 42.52 18.48
C THR A 178 -13.68 43.79 17.80
N LEU A 179 -12.89 44.85 17.88
CA LEU A 179 -13.02 46.05 17.04
C LEU A 179 -11.92 45.99 15.98
N ARG A 180 -12.28 46.05 14.71
CA ARG A 180 -11.35 46.03 13.58
C ARG A 180 -11.48 47.31 12.77
N VAL A 181 -10.35 47.87 12.39
CA VAL A 181 -10.26 49.07 11.53
C VAL A 181 -9.49 48.75 10.27
N VAL A 182 -9.96 49.35 9.17
CA VAL A 182 -9.35 49.21 7.84
C VAL A 182 -9.21 50.63 7.26
N ALA A 183 -8.04 50.92 6.67
CA ALA A 183 -7.80 52.16 5.97
C ALA A 183 -7.00 51.92 4.68
N GLY A 184 -7.53 52.35 3.54
CA GLY A 184 -6.83 52.23 2.26
C GLY A 184 -6.00 53.45 1.94
N PHE A 185 -4.84 53.25 1.29
CA PHE A 185 -3.90 54.32 0.89
C PHE A 185 -3.66 54.28 -0.61
N LYS A 186 -3.34 55.46 -1.17
CA LYS A 186 -2.92 55.58 -2.57
C LYS A 186 -1.59 54.82 -2.80
N PRO A 187 -1.33 54.35 -4.04
CA PRO A 187 -0.02 53.81 -4.37
C PRO A 187 1.12 54.75 -3.96
N ASP A 188 2.24 54.16 -3.50
CA ASP A 188 3.48 54.85 -3.12
C ASP A 188 3.37 55.84 -1.93
N THR A 189 2.25 55.86 -1.19
CA THR A 189 2.08 56.70 0.00
C THR A 189 2.53 56.05 1.28
N VAL A 190 2.17 54.76 1.45
CA VAL A 190 2.57 53.89 2.57
C VAL A 190 3.05 52.59 2.01
N ALA A 191 4.22 52.09 2.42
CA ALA A 191 4.74 50.84 1.96
C ALA A 191 4.04 49.65 2.64
N ALA A 192 3.78 48.58 1.87
CA ALA A 192 3.29 47.35 2.43
C ALA A 192 4.40 46.66 3.23
N ASN A 193 4.05 46.19 4.43
CA ASN A 193 4.97 45.50 5.33
C ASN A 193 4.41 44.15 5.85
N ALA A 194 3.36 43.63 5.19
CA ALA A 194 2.69 42.41 5.58
C ALA A 194 3.66 41.24 5.73
N ILE A 195 3.66 40.60 6.90
CA ILE A 195 4.40 39.39 7.18
C ILE A 195 3.47 38.23 6.90
N VAL A 196 3.82 37.41 5.90
CA VAL A 196 2.99 36.31 5.42
C VAL A 196 3.68 35.00 5.75
N GLU A 197 3.06 34.20 6.59
CA GLU A 197 3.48 32.85 6.89
C GLU A 197 2.54 31.84 6.22
N HIS A 198 3.11 30.78 5.67
CA HIS A 198 2.33 29.73 5.08
C HIS A 198 2.18 28.57 6.06
N ARG A 199 0.94 28.20 6.37
CA ARG A 199 0.67 27.02 7.21
C ARG A 199 1.15 25.75 6.51
N LYS A 200 1.75 24.86 7.31
CA LYS A 200 2.11 23.52 6.84
C LYS A 200 0.85 22.66 6.75
N SER A 201 0.38 22.39 5.54
CA SER A 201 -0.80 21.56 5.32
C SER A 201 -0.46 20.40 4.39
N PHE A 202 -1.11 19.26 4.66
CA PHE A 202 -1.00 18.07 3.81
C PHE A 202 -1.44 18.35 2.36
N LYS A 203 -2.45 19.16 2.14
CA LYS A 203 -2.91 19.52 0.79
C LYS A 203 -1.82 20.18 -0.04
N ARG A 204 -1.01 21.02 0.58
CA ARG A 204 0.07 21.76 -0.08
C ARG A 204 1.25 20.88 -0.50
N SER A 205 1.45 19.74 0.17
CA SER A 205 2.50 18.77 -0.15
C SER A 205 2.21 18.00 -1.44
N PHE A 206 0.95 17.99 -1.89
CA PHE A 206 0.46 17.35 -3.11
C PHE A 206 -0.01 18.35 -4.17
N THR A 207 0.35 19.64 -4.06
CA THR A 207 0.01 20.61 -5.11
C THR A 207 0.67 20.22 -6.44
N ALA A 208 -0.14 20.15 -7.49
CA ALA A 208 0.26 19.76 -8.83
C ALA A 208 0.79 20.95 -9.64
N ASP A 209 1.80 21.66 -9.12
CA ASP A 209 2.49 22.70 -9.89
C ASP A 209 3.27 22.04 -11.04
N ALA A 210 3.37 22.74 -12.17
CA ALA A 210 4.03 22.22 -13.36
C ALA A 210 5.41 21.59 -13.12
N PRO A 211 6.34 22.17 -12.33
CA PRO A 211 7.65 21.56 -12.10
C PRO A 211 7.58 20.28 -11.25
N ARG A 212 6.70 20.21 -10.24
CA ARG A 212 6.58 19.04 -9.35
C ARG A 212 5.86 17.89 -10.02
N LEU A 213 4.77 18.21 -10.73
CA LEU A 213 4.06 17.24 -11.56
C LEU A 213 4.98 16.70 -12.66
N GLY A 214 5.74 17.58 -13.33
CA GLY A 214 6.72 17.19 -14.34
C GLY A 214 7.81 16.26 -13.80
N ALA A 215 8.34 16.54 -12.60
CA ALA A 215 9.32 15.68 -11.96
C ALA A 215 8.75 14.30 -11.57
N ALA A 216 7.53 14.26 -11.00
CA ALA A 216 6.87 13.01 -10.63
C ALA A 216 6.53 12.15 -11.87
N LEU A 217 5.99 12.76 -12.91
CA LEU A 217 5.71 12.07 -14.18
C LEU A 217 6.99 11.62 -14.89
N GLY A 218 8.05 12.44 -14.85
CA GLY A 218 9.38 12.06 -15.36
C GLY A 218 9.94 10.83 -14.65
N LEU A 219 9.86 10.80 -13.32
CA LEU A 219 10.29 9.65 -12.52
C LEU A 219 9.46 8.40 -12.84
N LEU A 220 8.13 8.53 -12.95
CA LEU A 220 7.24 7.43 -13.35
C LEU A 220 7.57 6.93 -14.76
N ALA A 221 7.81 7.83 -15.72
CA ALA A 221 8.18 7.45 -17.08
C ALA A 221 9.52 6.70 -17.12
N LEU A 222 10.53 7.16 -16.37
CA LEU A 222 11.81 6.47 -16.23
C LEU A 222 11.65 5.12 -15.54
N GLY A 223 10.82 5.05 -14.47
CA GLY A 223 10.48 3.80 -13.80
C GLY A 223 9.78 2.81 -14.73
N ALA A 224 8.77 3.28 -15.47
CA ALA A 224 8.05 2.46 -16.45
C ALA A 224 8.98 1.96 -17.59
N ALA A 225 9.87 2.81 -18.08
CA ALA A 225 10.88 2.41 -19.05
C ALA A 225 11.84 1.35 -18.49
N GLY A 226 12.30 1.53 -17.24
CA GLY A 226 13.12 0.55 -16.53
C GLY A 226 12.40 -0.80 -16.35
N LEU A 227 11.12 -0.78 -15.91
CA LEU A 227 10.28 -1.97 -15.78
C LEU A 227 10.06 -2.65 -17.14
N PHE A 228 9.82 -1.88 -18.19
CA PHE A 228 9.66 -2.41 -19.54
C PHE A 228 10.94 -3.07 -20.06
N LEU A 229 12.10 -2.44 -19.88
CA LEU A 229 13.40 -3.02 -20.26
C LEU A 229 13.70 -4.30 -19.45
N LEU A 230 13.35 -4.31 -18.16
CA LEU A 230 13.51 -5.48 -17.32
C LEU A 230 12.60 -6.62 -17.79
N TYR A 231 11.34 -6.31 -18.12
CA TYR A 231 10.39 -7.27 -18.71
C TYR A 231 10.91 -7.84 -20.03
N GLN A 232 11.38 -6.99 -20.93
CA GLN A 232 11.93 -7.41 -22.22
C GLN A 232 13.13 -8.37 -22.07
N ARG A 233 13.96 -8.15 -21.03
CA ARG A 233 15.19 -8.94 -20.82
C ARG A 233 14.98 -10.20 -20.01
N ARG A 234 14.05 -10.21 -19.07
CA ARG A 234 13.92 -11.29 -18.06
C ARG A 234 12.51 -11.85 -17.88
N GLY A 235 11.48 -11.14 -18.31
CA GLY A 235 10.08 -11.53 -18.11
C GLY A 235 9.37 -11.97 -19.39
N LYS A 236 9.93 -11.65 -20.57
CA LYS A 236 9.31 -12.06 -21.83
C LYS A 236 9.71 -13.49 -22.16
N ASP A 237 8.72 -14.38 -22.21
CA ASP A 237 8.91 -15.74 -22.69
C ASP A 237 9.49 -15.73 -24.11
N GLN A 238 10.55 -16.50 -24.29
CA GLN A 238 11.14 -16.74 -25.60
C GLN A 238 10.52 -17.98 -26.26
N ALA A 239 9.70 -18.71 -25.49
CA ALA A 239 8.89 -19.81 -25.97
C ALA A 239 7.69 -19.30 -26.77
N ASP A 240 7.44 -19.84 -27.95
CA ASP A 240 6.19 -19.62 -28.69
C ASP A 240 5.16 -20.67 -28.22
N PRO A 241 4.18 -20.32 -27.36
CA PRO A 241 3.22 -21.28 -26.83
C PRO A 241 2.20 -21.79 -27.87
N ARG A 242 2.20 -21.19 -29.07
CA ARG A 242 1.29 -21.56 -30.16
C ARG A 242 1.90 -22.56 -31.13
N ARG A 243 3.21 -22.82 -31.02
CA ARG A 243 3.91 -23.74 -31.90
C ARG A 243 3.73 -25.16 -31.40
N VAL A 244 2.78 -25.90 -31.96
CA VAL A 244 2.67 -27.34 -31.74
C VAL A 244 3.84 -28.02 -32.42
N VAL A 245 4.58 -28.81 -31.66
CA VAL A 245 5.69 -29.65 -32.17
C VAL A 245 5.19 -31.08 -32.18
N PRO A 246 5.23 -31.78 -33.31
CA PRO A 246 4.78 -33.17 -33.37
C PRO A 246 5.53 -34.02 -32.35
N ALA A 247 4.77 -34.69 -31.50
CA ALA A 247 5.25 -35.63 -30.52
C ALA A 247 4.14 -36.63 -30.19
N SER A 248 4.49 -37.83 -29.83
CA SER A 248 3.59 -38.88 -29.41
C SER A 248 4.23 -39.63 -28.24
N LEU A 249 3.41 -40.13 -27.32
CA LEU A 249 3.82 -41.06 -26.26
C LEU A 249 4.00 -42.48 -26.83
N PHE A 250 3.34 -42.77 -27.92
CA PHE A 250 3.30 -44.08 -28.53
C PHE A 250 4.09 -44.07 -29.85
N SER A 251 5.06 -44.95 -29.95
CA SER A 251 5.87 -45.09 -31.17
C SER A 251 5.94 -46.58 -31.58
N LEU A 252 5.95 -46.81 -32.90
CA LEU A 252 6.13 -48.20 -33.37
C LEU A 252 7.56 -48.63 -33.19
N GLY A 253 7.75 -49.66 -32.36
CA GLY A 253 9.10 -50.27 -32.13
C GLY A 253 9.57 -51.11 -33.32
N ALA A 254 10.85 -51.48 -33.29
CA ALA A 254 11.47 -52.27 -34.36
C ALA A 254 10.87 -53.69 -34.49
N ASP A 255 10.24 -54.20 -33.43
CA ASP A 255 9.57 -55.50 -33.34
C ASP A 255 8.07 -55.46 -33.62
N THR A 256 7.57 -54.37 -34.22
CA THR A 256 6.12 -54.10 -34.47
C THR A 256 5.27 -53.95 -33.22
N ARG A 257 5.87 -53.91 -32.02
CA ARG A 257 5.19 -53.55 -30.77
C ARG A 257 5.13 -52.06 -30.60
N ILE A 258 4.11 -51.57 -29.95
CA ILE A 258 4.03 -50.17 -29.58
C ILE A 258 4.93 -49.94 -28.37
N ALA A 259 5.88 -49.01 -28.51
CA ALA A 259 6.71 -48.58 -27.41
C ALA A 259 6.19 -47.29 -26.82
N PHE A 260 6.12 -47.23 -25.50
CA PHE A 260 5.79 -45.99 -24.79
C PHE A 260 7.09 -45.18 -24.57
N THR A 261 7.22 -44.06 -25.26
CA THR A 261 8.46 -43.28 -25.31
C THR A 261 8.16 -41.79 -25.13
N PRO A 262 8.13 -41.26 -23.91
CA PRO A 262 8.01 -39.84 -23.68
C PRO A 262 9.16 -39.05 -24.34
N PRO A 263 8.86 -37.94 -25.03
CA PRO A 263 9.92 -37.15 -25.67
C PRO A 263 10.86 -36.55 -24.63
N GLU A 264 12.17 -36.57 -24.95
CA GLU A 264 13.23 -36.04 -24.09
C GLU A 264 13.27 -36.63 -22.66
N ASP A 265 12.78 -37.86 -22.48
CA ASP A 265 12.63 -38.54 -21.17
C ASP A 265 11.87 -37.65 -20.16
N LEU A 266 10.78 -37.04 -20.64
CA LEU A 266 9.93 -36.15 -19.86
C LEU A 266 9.10 -36.93 -18.87
N ARG A 267 9.10 -36.57 -17.60
CA ARG A 267 8.31 -37.19 -16.54
C ARG A 267 7.07 -36.37 -16.19
N PRO A 268 5.98 -37.00 -15.71
CA PRO A 268 4.72 -36.28 -15.40
C PRO A 268 4.90 -35.11 -14.42
N GLY A 269 5.71 -35.25 -13.36
CA GLY A 269 5.96 -34.18 -12.42
C GLY A 269 6.67 -32.96 -13.02
N GLN A 270 7.52 -33.18 -14.03
CA GLN A 270 8.18 -32.08 -14.77
C GLN A 270 7.19 -31.33 -15.68
N VAL A 271 6.18 -32.04 -16.21
CA VAL A 271 5.18 -31.48 -17.10
C VAL A 271 4.42 -30.33 -16.45
N GLY A 272 3.84 -30.55 -15.26
CA GLY A 272 3.10 -29.52 -14.55
C GLY A 272 4.01 -28.35 -14.17
N THR A 273 5.18 -28.63 -13.61
CA THR A 273 6.17 -27.58 -13.26
C THR A 273 6.53 -26.69 -14.45
N LEU A 274 6.66 -27.25 -15.67
CA LEU A 274 6.96 -26.49 -16.86
C LEU A 274 5.77 -25.65 -17.36
N ILE A 275 4.53 -26.16 -17.23
CA ILE A 275 3.32 -25.46 -17.65
C ILE A 275 3.03 -24.27 -16.73
N ASP A 276 2.92 -24.52 -15.41
CA ASP A 276 2.39 -23.58 -14.43
C ASP A 276 3.50 -22.82 -13.67
N GLU A 277 4.76 -23.19 -13.87
CA GLU A 277 5.93 -22.61 -13.19
C GLU A 277 5.86 -22.80 -11.66
N ARG A 278 5.08 -23.76 -11.24
CA ARG A 278 4.84 -24.12 -9.85
C ARG A 278 4.76 -25.63 -9.74
N ILE A 279 4.97 -26.11 -8.54
CA ILE A 279 4.78 -27.53 -8.22
C ILE A 279 3.45 -27.64 -7.51
N ASP A 280 2.48 -28.18 -8.21
CA ASP A 280 1.12 -28.36 -7.71
C ASP A 280 0.94 -29.78 -7.12
N PRO A 281 -0.06 -30.00 -6.24
CA PRO A 281 -0.36 -31.31 -5.68
C PRO A 281 -0.55 -32.40 -6.74
N VAL A 282 -1.10 -32.05 -7.89
CA VAL A 282 -1.33 -32.96 -9.02
C VAL A 282 -0.02 -33.49 -9.58
N ASP A 283 1.05 -32.69 -9.63
CA ASP A 283 2.37 -33.07 -10.16
C ASP A 283 3.04 -34.14 -9.29
N VAL A 284 2.94 -33.96 -7.97
CA VAL A 284 3.46 -34.94 -7.00
C VAL A 284 2.64 -36.22 -7.04
N THR A 285 1.31 -36.13 -7.13
CA THR A 285 0.43 -37.30 -7.25
C THR A 285 0.70 -38.08 -8.53
N ALA A 286 0.85 -37.38 -9.65
CA ALA A 286 1.19 -38.00 -10.94
C ALA A 286 2.59 -38.65 -10.90
N SER A 287 3.55 -38.03 -10.21
CA SER A 287 4.89 -38.63 -9.99
C SER A 287 4.81 -39.93 -9.17
N ILE A 288 3.93 -39.99 -8.15
CA ILE A 288 3.70 -41.21 -7.37
C ILE A 288 3.10 -42.30 -8.25
N PHE A 289 2.14 -41.98 -9.09
CA PHE A 289 1.55 -42.94 -10.04
C PHE A 289 2.57 -43.39 -11.08
N ASP A 290 3.39 -42.50 -11.61
CA ASP A 290 4.46 -42.83 -12.57
C ASP A 290 5.49 -43.79 -11.92
N LEU A 291 5.92 -43.51 -10.71
CA LEU A 291 6.81 -44.36 -9.95
C LEU A 291 6.22 -45.76 -9.68
N ALA A 292 4.90 -45.83 -9.42
CA ALA A 292 4.20 -47.10 -9.25
C ALA A 292 4.14 -47.87 -10.57
N VAL A 293 3.70 -47.25 -11.64
CA VAL A 293 3.59 -47.88 -12.97
C VAL A 293 4.95 -48.37 -13.49
N ARG A 294 6.02 -47.62 -13.20
CA ARG A 294 7.40 -48.01 -13.55
C ARG A 294 8.00 -49.05 -12.60
N GLY A 295 7.28 -49.46 -11.53
CA GLY A 295 7.68 -50.52 -10.65
C GLY A 295 8.65 -50.13 -9.53
N HIS A 296 8.77 -48.86 -9.16
CA HIS A 296 9.58 -48.38 -8.03
C HIS A 296 8.83 -48.43 -6.70
N LEU A 297 7.50 -48.46 -6.76
CA LEU A 297 6.63 -48.68 -5.59
C LEU A 297 5.38 -49.45 -6.01
N THR A 298 4.66 -50.03 -5.06
CA THR A 298 3.32 -50.60 -5.26
C THR A 298 2.31 -49.91 -4.38
N ILE A 299 1.09 -49.79 -4.89
CA ILE A 299 -0.06 -49.18 -4.21
C ILE A 299 -1.05 -50.29 -3.88
N THR A 300 -1.39 -50.49 -2.61
CA THR A 300 -2.36 -51.48 -2.17
C THR A 300 -3.51 -50.78 -1.44
N GLU A 301 -4.74 -50.88 -1.94
CA GLU A 301 -5.92 -50.43 -1.24
C GLU A 301 -6.26 -51.37 -0.09
N LEU A 302 -6.47 -50.81 1.08
CA LEU A 302 -6.80 -51.60 2.27
C LEU A 302 -8.31 -51.80 2.41
N ALA A 303 -8.71 -52.95 2.90
CA ALA A 303 -10.10 -53.22 3.21
C ALA A 303 -10.62 -52.24 4.25
N LYS A 304 -11.81 -51.64 4.00
CA LYS A 304 -12.45 -50.74 4.93
C LYS A 304 -12.83 -51.49 6.22
N ALA A 305 -12.51 -50.92 7.37
CA ALA A 305 -12.89 -51.48 8.66
C ALA A 305 -14.43 -51.61 8.85
N ASN A 306 -15.19 -50.74 8.18
CA ASN A 306 -16.67 -50.73 8.08
C ASN A 306 -17.12 -49.86 6.90
N GLU A 307 -18.39 -49.91 6.55
CA GLU A 307 -18.96 -49.15 5.41
C GLU A 307 -18.78 -47.63 5.51
N PHE A 308 -18.62 -47.10 6.70
CA PHE A 308 -18.41 -45.66 6.95
C PHE A 308 -16.95 -45.27 7.07
N ALA A 309 -16.03 -46.25 7.08
CA ALA A 309 -14.59 -45.99 7.18
C ALA A 309 -14.07 -45.35 5.88
N ARG A 310 -13.17 -44.39 6.04
CA ARG A 310 -12.45 -43.84 4.89
C ARG A 310 -11.52 -44.92 4.32
N PRO A 311 -11.44 -45.02 2.99
CA PRO A 311 -10.44 -45.90 2.37
C PRO A 311 -9.03 -45.40 2.68
N ASP A 312 -8.10 -46.30 2.85
CA ASP A 312 -6.68 -46.02 3.03
C ASP A 312 -5.86 -46.92 2.13
N TRP A 313 -4.62 -46.54 1.87
CA TRP A 313 -3.72 -47.25 0.99
C TRP A 313 -2.37 -47.45 1.65
N GLU A 314 -1.78 -48.63 1.43
CA GLU A 314 -0.40 -48.93 1.74
C GLU A 314 0.45 -48.67 0.48
N LEU A 315 1.44 -47.82 0.59
CA LEU A 315 2.51 -47.66 -0.39
C LEU A 315 3.69 -48.53 0.06
N ARG A 316 4.21 -49.34 -0.86
CA ARG A 316 5.36 -50.20 -0.57
C ARG A 316 6.49 -49.94 -1.57
N LYS A 317 7.68 -49.64 -1.07
CA LYS A 317 8.88 -49.43 -1.89
C LYS A 317 9.37 -50.74 -2.49
N VAL A 318 9.78 -50.70 -3.76
CA VAL A 318 10.44 -51.80 -4.45
C VAL A 318 11.95 -51.50 -4.48
N ALA A 319 12.78 -52.43 -4.01
CA ALA A 319 14.19 -52.20 -3.76
C ALA A 319 15.03 -51.95 -5.03
N ASP A 320 14.74 -52.67 -6.13
CA ASP A 320 15.49 -52.60 -7.38
C ASP A 320 14.52 -52.29 -8.52
N GLY A 321 14.23 -50.99 -8.73
CA GLY A 321 13.40 -50.57 -9.85
C GLY A 321 14.11 -50.75 -11.19
N PRO A 322 13.36 -50.90 -12.29
CA PRO A 322 13.90 -51.31 -13.59
C PRO A 322 14.64 -50.20 -14.34
N ASP A 323 14.52 -48.93 -13.96
CA ASP A 323 15.15 -47.80 -14.63
C ASP A 323 15.77 -46.78 -13.65
N LEU A 324 16.52 -45.81 -14.18
CA LEU A 324 17.17 -44.79 -13.40
C LEU A 324 16.17 -43.71 -12.96
N LEU A 325 16.22 -43.39 -11.68
CA LEU A 325 15.43 -42.30 -11.09
C LEU A 325 16.10 -40.94 -11.25
N HIS A 326 15.31 -39.91 -11.59
CA HIS A 326 15.77 -38.54 -11.50
C HIS A 326 16.00 -38.12 -10.04
N PRO A 327 16.84 -37.11 -9.77
CA PRO A 327 17.12 -36.65 -8.41
C PRO A 327 15.84 -36.35 -7.59
N TYR A 328 14.87 -35.63 -8.19
CA TYR A 328 13.62 -35.33 -7.50
C TYR A 328 12.76 -36.56 -7.19
N GLU A 329 12.82 -37.61 -8.03
CA GLU A 329 12.11 -38.86 -7.80
C GLU A 329 12.73 -39.65 -6.62
N GLN A 330 14.07 -39.60 -6.51
CA GLN A 330 14.80 -40.18 -5.37
C GLN A 330 14.42 -39.47 -4.07
N ASP A 331 14.40 -38.12 -4.09
CA ASP A 331 13.97 -37.31 -2.95
C ASP A 331 12.49 -37.54 -2.61
N LEU A 332 11.62 -37.72 -3.62
CA LEU A 332 10.21 -38.07 -3.40
C LEU A 332 10.07 -39.44 -2.70
N LEU A 333 10.76 -40.47 -3.18
CA LEU A 333 10.75 -41.79 -2.52
C LEU A 333 11.29 -41.68 -1.09
N LYS A 334 12.35 -40.96 -0.87
CA LYS A 334 12.90 -40.72 0.47
C LYS A 334 11.91 -39.97 1.37
N ALA A 335 11.22 -38.96 0.83
CA ALA A 335 10.19 -38.21 1.55
C ALA A 335 8.98 -39.08 1.92
N LEU A 336 8.57 -39.99 1.02
CA LEU A 336 7.44 -40.90 1.25
C LEU A 336 7.77 -41.94 2.32
N PHE A 337 8.90 -42.62 2.18
CA PHE A 337 9.21 -43.82 2.95
C PHE A 337 10.15 -43.58 4.15
N GLY A 338 11.02 -42.55 4.11
CA GLY A 338 12.07 -42.35 5.11
C GLY A 338 12.94 -43.62 5.22
N ASP A 339 13.01 -44.22 6.42
CA ASP A 339 13.74 -45.47 6.70
C ASP A 339 12.84 -46.72 6.60
N SER A 340 11.55 -46.56 6.25
CA SER A 340 10.59 -47.67 6.15
C SER A 340 10.41 -48.12 4.70
N ASP A 341 10.12 -49.40 4.50
CA ASP A 341 9.77 -49.93 3.18
C ASP A 341 8.27 -49.81 2.87
N THR A 342 7.45 -49.53 3.87
CA THR A 342 5.99 -49.38 3.74
C THR A 342 5.49 -48.18 4.51
N VAL A 343 4.46 -47.51 3.97
CA VAL A 343 3.83 -46.35 4.59
C VAL A 343 2.34 -46.31 4.23
N LEU A 344 1.49 -45.88 5.17
CA LEU A 344 0.09 -45.63 4.91
C LEU A 344 -0.12 -44.20 4.39
N VAL A 345 -1.01 -44.02 3.42
CA VAL A 345 -1.35 -42.69 2.88
C VAL A 345 -1.87 -41.79 3.99
N SER A 346 -2.69 -42.33 4.90
CA SER A 346 -3.16 -41.55 6.07
C SER A 346 -2.03 -41.12 7.03
N GLY A 347 -0.89 -41.82 7.02
CA GLY A 347 0.28 -41.54 7.86
C GLY A 347 1.30 -40.57 7.24
N LEU A 348 1.19 -40.21 5.95
CA LEU A 348 2.19 -39.43 5.23
C LEU A 348 2.36 -38.00 5.77
N GLY A 349 1.34 -37.43 6.46
CA GLY A 349 1.18 -36.00 6.68
C GLY A 349 2.29 -35.24 7.41
N GLN A 350 3.06 -35.87 8.32
CA GLN A 350 4.14 -35.19 9.07
C GLN A 350 5.51 -35.34 8.43
N ASN A 351 5.87 -36.54 8.03
CA ASN A 351 7.20 -36.84 7.51
C ASN A 351 7.41 -36.25 6.11
N VAL A 352 6.41 -36.39 5.23
CA VAL A 352 6.53 -35.90 3.86
C VAL A 352 6.55 -34.36 3.82
N ARG A 353 5.75 -33.68 4.65
CA ARG A 353 5.76 -32.22 4.70
C ARG A 353 7.10 -31.62 5.09
N ALA A 354 7.87 -32.30 5.93
CA ALA A 354 9.22 -31.85 6.30
C ALA A 354 10.21 -31.93 5.11
N HIS A 355 10.04 -32.89 4.21
CA HIS A 355 10.94 -33.14 3.08
C HIS A 355 10.38 -32.66 1.73
N LEU A 356 9.11 -32.29 1.66
CA LEU A 356 8.49 -31.83 0.41
C LEU A 356 9.23 -30.62 -0.20
N GLY A 357 9.81 -29.76 0.66
CA GLY A 357 10.64 -28.65 0.20
C GLY A 357 11.92 -29.10 -0.52
N GLU A 358 12.51 -30.26 -0.14
CA GLU A 358 13.68 -30.83 -0.81
C GLU A 358 13.27 -31.36 -2.19
N VAL A 359 12.15 -32.10 -2.28
CA VAL A 359 11.58 -32.58 -3.55
C VAL A 359 11.27 -31.42 -4.50
N GLN A 360 10.64 -30.37 -3.98
CA GLN A 360 10.36 -29.16 -4.76
C GLN A 360 11.65 -28.48 -5.25
N ASN A 361 12.67 -28.40 -4.38
CA ASN A 361 13.96 -27.84 -4.77
C ASN A 361 14.62 -28.65 -5.88
N ALA A 362 14.66 -29.99 -5.73
CA ALA A 362 15.25 -30.88 -6.73
C ALA A 362 14.53 -30.77 -8.08
N LEU A 363 13.19 -30.67 -8.08
CA LEU A 363 12.40 -30.52 -9.31
C LEU A 363 12.64 -29.16 -9.98
N TYR A 364 12.76 -28.06 -9.19
CA TYR A 364 13.14 -26.76 -9.76
C TYR A 364 14.56 -26.72 -10.32
N ASP A 365 15.49 -27.42 -9.67
CA ASP A 365 16.87 -27.52 -10.17
C ASP A 365 16.91 -28.36 -11.46
N ASP A 366 16.17 -29.47 -11.54
CA ASP A 366 16.08 -30.30 -12.74
C ASP A 366 15.56 -29.53 -13.98
N VAL A 367 14.50 -28.71 -13.84
CA VAL A 367 13.96 -27.93 -14.97
C VAL A 367 14.91 -26.80 -15.42
N VAL A 368 15.79 -26.32 -14.52
CA VAL A 368 16.87 -25.37 -14.84
C VAL A 368 18.05 -26.08 -15.52
N ASP A 369 18.47 -27.23 -15.02
CA ASP A 369 19.57 -28.04 -15.56
C ASP A 369 19.25 -28.52 -16.98
N ARG A 370 17.98 -28.82 -17.26
CA ARG A 370 17.48 -29.11 -18.63
C ARG A 370 17.42 -27.85 -19.52
N GLY A 371 17.71 -26.66 -18.97
CA GLY A 371 17.72 -25.42 -19.69
C GLY A 371 16.32 -24.91 -20.10
N TRP A 372 15.24 -25.34 -19.41
CA TRP A 372 13.88 -24.85 -19.70
C TRP A 372 13.61 -23.48 -19.10
N PHE A 373 14.24 -23.18 -17.98
CA PHE A 373 14.26 -21.86 -17.37
C PHE A 373 15.69 -21.32 -17.27
N SER A 374 15.84 -20.00 -17.40
CA SER A 374 17.14 -19.34 -17.23
C SER A 374 17.60 -19.25 -15.78
N GLU A 375 16.67 -19.20 -14.86
CA GLU A 375 16.86 -19.14 -13.40
C GLU A 375 15.68 -19.86 -12.74
N ARG A 376 15.84 -20.29 -11.49
CA ARG A 376 14.77 -20.95 -10.73
C ARG A 376 13.55 -20.04 -10.55
N PRO A 377 12.34 -20.50 -10.95
CA PRO A 377 11.11 -19.71 -10.92
C PRO A 377 10.75 -19.19 -9.52
N ASP A 378 10.84 -20.03 -8.51
CA ASP A 378 10.50 -19.71 -7.12
C ASP A 378 11.39 -18.61 -6.54
N ARG A 379 12.71 -18.72 -6.71
CA ARG A 379 13.69 -17.76 -6.18
C ARG A 379 13.64 -16.43 -6.91
N THR A 380 13.53 -16.45 -8.22
CA THR A 380 13.47 -15.23 -9.03
C THR A 380 12.19 -14.45 -8.74
N ARG A 381 11.05 -15.13 -8.66
CA ARG A 381 9.77 -14.52 -8.28
C ARG A 381 9.81 -13.91 -6.88
N SER A 382 10.33 -14.65 -5.89
CA SER A 382 10.48 -14.18 -4.51
C SER A 382 11.40 -12.97 -4.43
N LYS A 383 12.56 -13.00 -5.10
CA LYS A 383 13.54 -11.89 -5.14
C LYS A 383 12.91 -10.60 -5.66
N TRP A 384 12.24 -10.64 -6.80
CA TRP A 384 11.62 -9.45 -7.39
C TRP A 384 10.43 -8.94 -6.60
N THR A 385 9.63 -9.83 -6.02
CA THR A 385 8.53 -9.44 -5.12
C THR A 385 9.08 -8.76 -3.85
N THR A 386 10.17 -9.28 -3.27
CA THR A 386 10.81 -8.69 -2.08
C THR A 386 11.39 -7.31 -2.38
N ILE A 387 12.11 -7.15 -3.51
CA ILE A 387 12.63 -5.85 -3.95
C ILE A 387 11.49 -4.87 -4.18
N GLY A 388 10.43 -5.30 -4.86
CA GLY A 388 9.25 -4.48 -5.12
C GLY A 388 8.55 -4.06 -3.84
N MET A 389 8.39 -4.96 -2.86
CA MET A 389 7.81 -4.65 -1.55
C MET A 389 8.67 -3.65 -0.77
N ALA A 390 10.00 -3.85 -0.74
CA ALA A 390 10.91 -2.92 -0.10
C ALA A 390 10.84 -1.52 -0.75
N THR A 391 10.78 -1.46 -2.09
CA THR A 391 10.64 -0.20 -2.84
C THR A 391 9.29 0.47 -2.57
N LEU A 392 8.21 -0.29 -2.51
CA LEU A 392 6.87 0.22 -2.18
C LEU A 392 6.85 0.84 -0.77
N ILE A 393 7.36 0.11 0.23
CA ILE A 393 7.43 0.60 1.62
C ILE A 393 8.31 1.85 1.69
N ALA A 394 9.49 1.84 1.06
CA ALA A 394 10.37 3.01 1.00
C ALA A 394 9.68 4.21 0.33
N GLY A 395 8.92 3.99 -0.74
CA GLY A 395 8.12 5.02 -1.40
C GLY A 395 7.03 5.61 -0.51
N VAL A 396 6.32 4.79 0.26
CA VAL A 396 5.31 5.24 1.22
C VAL A 396 5.96 6.07 2.34
N VAL A 397 7.05 5.58 2.93
CA VAL A 397 7.80 6.33 3.96
C VAL A 397 8.31 7.66 3.41
N LEU A 398 8.87 7.65 2.21
CA LEU A 398 9.35 8.86 1.52
C LEU A 398 8.20 9.84 1.26
N THR A 399 7.01 9.34 0.89
CA THR A 399 5.82 10.19 0.71
C THR A 399 5.48 10.93 1.99
N VAL A 400 5.43 10.22 3.12
CA VAL A 400 5.14 10.82 4.44
C VAL A 400 6.21 11.84 4.83
N LEU A 401 7.49 11.49 4.70
CA LEU A 401 8.60 12.40 5.02
C LEU A 401 8.56 13.67 4.15
N LEU A 402 8.38 13.52 2.84
CA LEU A 402 8.30 14.65 1.92
C LEU A 402 7.03 15.48 2.14
N ALA A 403 5.93 14.88 2.57
CA ALA A 403 4.70 15.59 2.91
C ALA A 403 4.86 16.42 4.20
N LEU A 404 5.62 15.94 5.18
CA LEU A 404 5.87 16.65 6.45
C LEU A 404 6.93 17.74 6.31
N LEU A 405 7.99 17.49 5.53
CA LEU A 405 9.16 18.35 5.47
C LEU A 405 9.22 19.25 4.23
N SER A 406 8.46 18.94 3.18
CA SER A 406 8.56 19.63 1.88
C SER A 406 7.23 19.61 1.12
N ARG A 407 7.25 20.14 -0.11
CA ARG A 407 6.12 20.14 -1.05
C ARG A 407 6.28 19.09 -2.16
N TRP A 408 7.09 18.06 -1.97
CA TRP A 408 7.47 17.07 -2.98
C TRP A 408 6.84 15.68 -2.74
N GLY A 409 5.71 15.60 -2.03
CA GLY A 409 5.04 14.33 -1.70
C GLY A 409 4.72 13.44 -2.91
N LEU A 410 4.46 14.03 -4.08
CA LEU A 410 4.20 13.30 -5.34
C LEU A 410 5.39 12.41 -5.78
N LEU A 411 6.64 12.78 -5.45
CA LEU A 411 7.80 11.94 -5.78
C LEU A 411 7.81 10.62 -5.01
N GLY A 412 7.42 10.66 -3.73
CA GLY A 412 7.30 9.44 -2.93
C GLY A 412 6.23 8.49 -3.48
N LEU A 413 5.09 9.03 -3.91
CA LEU A 413 4.03 8.24 -4.58
C LEU A 413 4.52 7.62 -5.89
N ALA A 414 5.34 8.34 -6.66
CA ALA A 414 5.94 7.80 -7.88
C ALA A 414 6.86 6.59 -7.57
N VAL A 415 7.68 6.68 -6.51
CA VAL A 415 8.53 5.56 -6.07
C VAL A 415 7.67 4.37 -5.60
N ALA A 416 6.61 4.63 -4.83
CA ALA A 416 5.68 3.58 -4.38
C ALA A 416 5.01 2.87 -5.58
N ALA A 417 4.58 3.62 -6.59
CA ALA A 417 4.00 3.08 -7.82
C ALA A 417 4.99 2.19 -8.59
N ILE A 418 6.28 2.59 -8.67
CA ILE A 418 7.34 1.77 -9.27
C ILE A 418 7.53 0.47 -8.48
N GLY A 419 7.50 0.53 -7.13
CA GLY A 419 7.53 -0.65 -6.26
C GLY A 419 6.38 -1.62 -6.53
N GLY A 420 5.16 -1.10 -6.68
CA GLY A 420 3.98 -1.88 -7.10
C GLY A 420 4.15 -2.52 -8.48
N GLY A 421 4.73 -1.78 -9.43
CA GLY A 421 5.09 -2.28 -10.75
C GLY A 421 6.10 -3.43 -10.71
N LEU A 422 7.11 -3.36 -9.83
CA LEU A 422 8.09 -4.44 -9.62
C LEU A 422 7.43 -5.70 -9.03
N ILE A 423 6.50 -5.57 -8.08
CA ILE A 423 5.75 -6.70 -7.52
C ILE A 423 4.93 -7.38 -8.62
N TRP A 424 4.22 -6.58 -9.43
CA TRP A 424 3.44 -7.11 -10.54
C TRP A 424 4.32 -7.81 -11.58
N LEU A 425 5.45 -7.19 -11.94
CA LEU A 425 6.38 -7.75 -12.91
C LEU A 425 7.04 -9.04 -12.37
N GLY A 426 7.35 -9.11 -11.08
CA GLY A 426 7.92 -10.30 -10.43
C GLY A 426 7.07 -11.57 -10.60
N ARG A 427 5.74 -11.41 -10.78
CA ARG A 427 4.84 -12.54 -11.05
C ARG A 427 5.02 -13.14 -12.46
N HIS A 428 5.62 -12.39 -13.37
CA HIS A 428 5.85 -12.79 -14.78
C HIS A 428 7.32 -13.15 -15.03
N MET A 429 8.10 -13.40 -13.98
CA MET A 429 9.50 -13.80 -14.04
C MET A 429 9.69 -15.15 -13.34
N PRO A 430 10.62 -15.99 -13.83
CA PRO A 430 11.48 -15.84 -14.99
C PRO A 430 10.81 -16.23 -16.32
N SER A 431 11.44 -15.90 -17.43
CA SER A 431 10.99 -16.30 -18.75
C SER A 431 11.39 -17.73 -19.09
N LYS A 432 10.51 -18.41 -19.80
CA LYS A 432 10.79 -19.71 -20.44
C LYS A 432 11.73 -19.54 -21.62
N THR A 433 12.67 -20.47 -21.75
CA THR A 433 13.66 -20.46 -22.83
C THR A 433 13.06 -21.00 -24.15
N PRO A 434 13.74 -20.86 -25.29
CA PRO A 434 13.33 -21.52 -26.53
C PRO A 434 13.28 -23.06 -26.42
N ALA A 435 14.12 -23.67 -25.55
CA ALA A 435 14.08 -25.11 -25.28
C ALA A 435 12.75 -25.48 -24.61
N ALA A 436 12.34 -24.73 -23.59
CA ALA A 436 11.00 -24.89 -22.97
C ALA A 436 9.88 -24.78 -24.01
N GLY A 437 9.97 -23.83 -24.95
CA GLY A 437 8.98 -23.66 -26.00
C GLY A 437 8.79 -24.89 -26.89
N ARG A 438 9.88 -25.59 -27.18
CA ARG A 438 9.82 -26.86 -27.92
C ARG A 438 9.11 -27.94 -27.14
N VAL A 439 9.48 -28.13 -25.88
CA VAL A 439 8.86 -29.13 -24.98
C VAL A 439 7.37 -28.81 -24.74
N LEU A 440 7.01 -27.54 -24.54
CA LEU A 440 5.61 -27.13 -24.43
C LEU A 440 4.82 -27.44 -25.70
N GLY A 441 5.41 -27.24 -26.87
CA GLY A 441 4.80 -27.63 -28.16
C GLY A 441 4.59 -29.14 -28.28
N GLN A 442 5.54 -29.95 -27.80
CA GLN A 442 5.41 -31.43 -27.71
C GLN A 442 4.32 -31.83 -26.73
N MET A 443 4.24 -31.18 -25.55
CA MET A 443 3.17 -31.45 -24.57
C MET A 443 1.78 -31.13 -25.10
N ALA A 444 1.65 -30.06 -25.92
CA ALA A 444 0.37 -29.75 -26.56
C ALA A 444 -0.06 -30.86 -27.52
N ALA A 445 0.88 -31.47 -28.25
CA ALA A 445 0.60 -32.61 -29.12
C ALA A 445 0.20 -33.84 -28.29
N ILE A 446 0.97 -34.17 -27.25
CA ILE A 446 0.69 -35.28 -26.33
C ILE A 446 -0.67 -35.12 -25.64
N ARG A 447 -1.00 -33.90 -25.23
CA ARG A 447 -2.34 -33.61 -24.66
C ARG A 447 -3.45 -33.90 -25.66
N GLY A 448 -3.26 -33.49 -26.91
CA GLY A 448 -4.20 -33.82 -27.98
C GLY A 448 -4.35 -35.32 -28.15
N GLU A 449 -3.23 -36.07 -28.20
CA GLU A 449 -3.21 -37.52 -28.28
C GLU A 449 -3.96 -38.18 -27.11
N LEU A 450 -3.67 -37.77 -25.86
CA LEU A 450 -4.34 -38.30 -24.66
C LEU A 450 -5.84 -38.04 -24.62
N LEU A 451 -6.32 -36.93 -25.20
CA LEU A 451 -7.72 -36.54 -25.22
C LEU A 451 -8.50 -37.11 -26.39
N GLU A 452 -7.85 -37.32 -27.56
CA GLU A 452 -8.54 -37.59 -28.84
C GLU A 452 -8.28 -39.00 -29.39
N MET A 453 -7.13 -39.64 -29.01
CA MET A 453 -6.75 -40.96 -29.48
C MET A 453 -7.83 -42.00 -29.13
N ASP A 454 -8.20 -42.87 -30.07
CA ASP A 454 -9.05 -44.01 -29.79
C ASP A 454 -8.26 -45.11 -29.09
N VAL A 455 -8.50 -45.28 -27.79
CA VAL A 455 -7.78 -46.23 -26.95
C VAL A 455 -8.03 -47.69 -27.39
N SER A 456 -9.14 -47.98 -28.04
CA SER A 456 -9.47 -49.29 -28.56
C SER A 456 -8.56 -49.76 -29.73
N GLU A 457 -7.85 -48.83 -30.35
CA GLU A 457 -6.86 -49.13 -31.42
C GLU A 457 -5.52 -49.66 -30.83
N LEU A 458 -5.32 -49.59 -29.52
CA LEU A 458 -4.14 -50.19 -28.88
C LEU A 458 -4.16 -51.71 -28.97
N PRO A 459 -2.99 -52.38 -29.17
CA PRO A 459 -2.90 -53.84 -29.23
C PRO A 459 -3.40 -54.45 -27.92
N THR A 460 -4.25 -55.46 -28.01
CA THR A 460 -4.90 -56.12 -26.85
C THR A 460 -3.86 -56.70 -25.89
N ASP A 461 -2.75 -57.24 -26.42
CA ASP A 461 -1.65 -57.80 -25.61
C ASP A 461 -0.78 -56.77 -24.87
N GLN A 462 -0.88 -55.48 -25.24
CA GLN A 462 -0.15 -54.37 -24.62
C GLN A 462 -1.09 -53.34 -23.97
N HIS A 463 -2.41 -53.51 -24.08
CA HIS A 463 -3.42 -52.54 -23.73
C HIS A 463 -3.25 -52.06 -22.27
N THR A 464 -3.24 -52.97 -21.31
CA THR A 464 -3.11 -52.66 -19.89
C THR A 464 -1.80 -51.93 -19.56
N GLU A 465 -0.67 -52.34 -20.17
CA GLU A 465 0.63 -51.72 -19.97
C GLU A 465 0.66 -50.30 -20.49
N LEU A 466 0.20 -50.11 -21.74
CA LEU A 466 0.21 -48.78 -22.41
C LEU A 466 -0.75 -47.80 -21.72
N CYS A 467 -1.97 -48.25 -21.35
CA CYS A 467 -2.92 -47.42 -20.61
C CYS A 467 -2.39 -47.04 -19.23
N SER A 468 -1.77 -47.99 -18.50
CA SER A 468 -1.14 -47.71 -17.21
C SER A 468 -0.02 -46.65 -17.34
N ARG A 469 0.83 -46.75 -18.38
CA ARG A 469 1.93 -45.78 -18.61
C ARG A 469 1.43 -44.39 -19.05
N ALA A 470 0.30 -44.33 -19.78
CA ALA A 470 -0.31 -43.06 -20.20
C ALA A 470 -1.00 -42.33 -19.04
N LEU A 471 -1.53 -43.07 -18.06
CA LEU A 471 -2.34 -42.53 -16.97
C LEU A 471 -1.66 -41.39 -16.18
N PRO A 472 -0.39 -41.47 -15.73
CA PRO A 472 0.26 -40.37 -15.01
C PRO A 472 0.34 -39.08 -15.81
N TYR A 473 0.53 -39.17 -17.13
CA TYR A 473 0.53 -38.02 -18.04
C TYR A 473 -0.87 -37.46 -18.23
N ALA A 474 -1.88 -38.33 -18.34
CA ALA A 474 -3.27 -37.94 -18.42
C ALA A 474 -3.77 -37.25 -17.15
N VAL A 475 -3.22 -37.59 -15.98
CA VAL A 475 -3.51 -36.91 -14.71
C VAL A 475 -3.05 -35.46 -14.75
N VAL A 476 -1.86 -35.16 -15.30
CA VAL A 476 -1.32 -33.80 -15.37
C VAL A 476 -1.89 -33.02 -16.56
N LEU A 477 -1.99 -33.66 -17.73
CA LEU A 477 -2.40 -32.99 -18.97
C LEU A 477 -3.91 -32.99 -19.20
N GLY A 478 -4.65 -33.77 -18.42
CA GLY A 478 -6.10 -34.01 -18.56
C GLY A 478 -6.44 -35.29 -19.32
N GLY A 479 -7.64 -35.81 -19.10
CA GLY A 479 -8.12 -37.01 -19.72
C GLY A 479 -7.94 -38.30 -18.87
N ALA A 480 -7.55 -38.18 -17.59
CA ALA A 480 -7.31 -39.33 -16.71
C ALA A 480 -8.49 -40.33 -16.67
N GLU A 481 -9.72 -39.84 -16.57
CA GLU A 481 -10.91 -40.72 -16.51
C GLU A 481 -11.00 -41.64 -17.71
N ARG A 482 -10.77 -41.12 -18.91
CA ARG A 482 -10.79 -41.93 -20.14
C ARG A 482 -9.79 -43.09 -20.13
N TRP A 483 -8.57 -42.85 -19.62
CA TRP A 483 -7.52 -43.85 -19.53
C TRP A 483 -7.76 -44.85 -18.40
N ILE A 484 -8.47 -44.43 -17.34
CA ILE A 484 -8.93 -45.31 -16.27
C ILE A 484 -10.07 -46.21 -16.79
N ASP A 485 -11.05 -45.64 -17.52
CA ASP A 485 -12.14 -46.40 -18.10
C ASP A 485 -11.62 -47.46 -19.09
N ALA A 486 -10.60 -47.10 -19.88
CA ALA A 486 -9.95 -48.04 -20.79
C ALA A 486 -9.24 -49.20 -20.05
N LEU A 487 -8.71 -48.94 -18.84
CA LEU A 487 -8.20 -50.04 -18.00
C LEU A 487 -9.32 -50.93 -17.48
N VAL A 488 -10.49 -50.37 -17.14
CA VAL A 488 -11.66 -51.13 -16.68
C VAL A 488 -12.20 -52.01 -17.80
N GLU A 489 -12.22 -51.53 -19.05
CA GLU A 489 -12.67 -52.31 -20.22
C GLU A 489 -11.80 -53.54 -20.50
N THR A 490 -10.64 -53.69 -19.86
CA THR A 490 -9.82 -54.90 -19.96
C THR A 490 -10.36 -56.07 -19.12
N ASP A 491 -11.32 -55.81 -18.23
CA ASP A 491 -12.01 -56.82 -17.45
C ASP A 491 -12.95 -57.63 -18.37
N VAL A 492 -12.59 -58.87 -18.56
CA VAL A 492 -13.31 -59.78 -19.48
C VAL A 492 -14.26 -60.72 -18.72
N ASP A 493 -14.15 -60.77 -17.40
CA ASP A 493 -14.98 -61.66 -16.57
C ASP A 493 -15.49 -60.92 -15.30
N GLU A 494 -16.45 -61.51 -14.60
CA GLU A 494 -17.04 -60.93 -13.38
C GLU A 494 -16.33 -61.43 -12.11
N ASN A 495 -15.15 -62.01 -12.23
CA ASN A 495 -14.40 -62.53 -11.07
C ASN A 495 -13.65 -61.40 -10.32
N PRO A 496 -13.42 -61.55 -9.01
CA PRO A 496 -12.60 -60.61 -8.29
C PRO A 496 -11.17 -60.55 -8.87
N ASP A 497 -10.65 -59.33 -9.02
CA ASP A 497 -9.33 -59.06 -9.58
C ASP A 497 -8.29 -58.87 -8.47
N GLU A 498 -7.07 -59.32 -8.74
CA GLU A 498 -5.92 -58.94 -7.88
C GLU A 498 -5.42 -57.51 -8.14
N GLY A 499 -5.89 -56.88 -9.27
CA GLY A 499 -5.44 -55.58 -9.76
C GLY A 499 -4.29 -55.67 -10.76
N PHE A 500 -3.46 -54.63 -10.80
CA PHE A 500 -2.30 -54.54 -11.68
C PHE A 500 -0.98 -54.74 -10.91
N GLY A 501 0.11 -54.92 -11.63
CA GLY A 501 1.43 -55.00 -11.02
C GLY A 501 1.78 -53.82 -10.09
N TRP A 502 1.20 -52.65 -10.38
CA TRP A 502 1.43 -51.41 -9.64
C TRP A 502 0.29 -51.04 -8.66
N TYR A 503 -0.93 -51.58 -8.83
CA TYR A 503 -2.10 -51.33 -7.98
C TYR A 503 -2.81 -52.62 -7.62
N ARG A 504 -3.09 -52.81 -6.33
CA ARG A 504 -3.82 -53.98 -5.80
C ARG A 504 -5.05 -53.54 -5.03
N GLY A 505 -6.20 -54.14 -5.32
CA GLY A 505 -7.40 -53.98 -4.55
C GLY A 505 -7.44 -54.84 -3.28
N PRO A 506 -8.40 -54.61 -2.36
CA PRO A 506 -8.68 -55.50 -1.24
C PRO A 506 -9.33 -56.81 -1.71
N ASP A 507 -9.47 -57.77 -0.79
CA ASP A 507 -10.14 -59.05 -1.09
C ASP A 507 -11.55 -58.80 -1.68
N ASN A 508 -11.91 -59.57 -2.74
CA ASN A 508 -13.14 -59.41 -3.53
C ASN A 508 -13.31 -58.04 -4.24
N TRP A 509 -12.19 -57.36 -4.55
CA TRP A 509 -12.21 -56.16 -5.34
C TRP A 509 -12.44 -56.46 -6.83
N HIS A 510 -13.16 -55.61 -7.52
CA HIS A 510 -13.39 -55.72 -8.94
C HIS A 510 -12.80 -54.52 -9.66
N LEU A 511 -12.28 -54.72 -10.85
CA LEU A 511 -11.62 -53.70 -11.65
C LEU A 511 -12.55 -52.48 -11.94
N GLN A 512 -13.86 -52.70 -11.98
CA GLN A 512 -14.89 -51.65 -12.09
C GLN A 512 -14.84 -50.61 -10.94
N HIS A 513 -14.19 -50.92 -9.78
CA HIS A 513 -14.03 -49.98 -8.68
C HIS A 513 -12.80 -49.06 -8.85
N LEU A 514 -11.93 -49.35 -9.83
CA LEU A 514 -10.67 -48.59 -10.05
C LEU A 514 -10.88 -47.08 -10.19
N PRO A 515 -11.87 -46.55 -10.92
CA PRO A 515 -12.09 -45.12 -11.08
C PRO A 515 -12.32 -44.42 -9.74
N ASP A 516 -13.15 -44.99 -8.89
CA ASP A 516 -13.43 -44.44 -7.55
C ASP A 516 -12.23 -44.60 -6.61
N SER A 517 -11.55 -45.73 -6.69
CA SER A 517 -10.35 -45.97 -5.89
C SER A 517 -9.22 -44.98 -6.18
N LEU A 518 -8.91 -44.73 -7.46
CA LEU A 518 -7.87 -43.77 -7.86
C LEU A 518 -8.27 -42.32 -7.59
N ARG A 519 -9.55 -41.96 -7.76
CA ARG A 519 -10.06 -40.63 -7.40
C ARG A 519 -9.92 -40.37 -5.90
N ASN A 520 -10.30 -41.35 -5.07
CA ASN A 520 -10.16 -41.28 -3.63
C ASN A 520 -8.70 -41.24 -3.20
N LEU A 521 -7.83 -42.06 -3.79
CA LEU A 521 -6.40 -42.06 -3.55
C LEU A 521 -5.77 -40.69 -3.87
N SER A 522 -6.07 -40.12 -5.05
CA SER A 522 -5.59 -38.80 -5.45
C SER A 522 -6.02 -37.71 -4.46
N THR A 523 -7.29 -37.74 -4.01
CA THR A 523 -7.82 -36.81 -3.03
C THR A 523 -7.12 -36.96 -1.66
N ASN A 524 -6.91 -38.19 -1.19
CA ASN A 524 -6.24 -38.46 0.07
C ASN A 524 -4.75 -38.09 0.02
N LEU A 525 -4.04 -38.41 -1.07
CA LEU A 525 -2.66 -37.99 -1.29
C LEU A 525 -2.54 -36.45 -1.26
N THR A 526 -3.40 -35.75 -2.01
CA THR A 526 -3.43 -34.26 -2.00
C THR A 526 -3.66 -33.73 -0.59
N GLY A 527 -4.61 -34.31 0.14
CA GLY A 527 -4.88 -33.93 1.53
C GLY A 527 -3.72 -34.21 2.47
N ALA A 528 -3.09 -35.39 2.38
CA ALA A 528 -1.97 -35.78 3.23
C ALA A 528 -0.72 -34.93 2.97
N LEU A 529 -0.41 -34.65 1.72
CA LEU A 529 0.81 -33.93 1.30
C LEU A 529 0.72 -32.42 1.48
N PHE A 530 -0.47 -31.81 1.24
CA PHE A 530 -0.61 -30.36 1.09
C PHE A 530 -1.64 -29.70 2.03
N ALA A 531 -2.39 -30.46 2.86
CA ALA A 531 -3.28 -29.84 3.86
C ALA A 531 -2.47 -29.01 4.87
N ARG A 532 -2.88 -27.77 5.07
CA ARG A 532 -2.28 -26.82 6.01
C ARG A 532 -2.60 -27.13 7.46
#